data_c6fd6542d1506b7c7fa57bb03ede8345
#
_entry.id   c6fd6542d1506b7c7fa57bb03ede8345
#
_cell.length_a   1.000
_cell.length_b   1.000
_cell.length_c   1.000
_cell.angle_alpha   90.00
_cell.angle_beta   90.00
_cell.angle_gamma   90.00
#
_symmetry.space_group_name_H-M   'P 1'
#
loop_
_entity.id
_entity.type
_entity.pdbx_description
1 polymer ?
#
loop_
_entity_poly.entity_id
_entity_poly.type
_entity_poly.pdbx_seq_one_letter_code
_entity_poly.pdbx_strand_id
1 'polypeptide(L)'
;MKISEKLNIYGIYPYIRDLKQYLGREVNIIAKVVSKRLQVSKDQKKFLLLTFGDRTGNVRAVDWYNAEEIDSFLKVGDVVRVKGKVVYFEDRLQINISKETDSIYKLKEGEFPSDRFVEKTERDIDSLFAEALKLVNTIKDKDILNLTRTIFLSLEKEIKQSPAGMRVHHAYIGGLLEHSLTVAKIADYVSKFYNVDRDLIVAGALLHDIGKIREYKVTSMGIEVTTEGELKGHIVIGIEIVRGFAERLRIKTEKIIQLEHIIASHHGEMEHGSPVLPKTPEAMIVHFVENMDSKIARFMDIIKKSEDDKEWSEYDKNLGRRVFLRNGSKGD
;
A
#
# COMPACT_ATOMS: atom_id res chain seq x y z
N MET A 1 10.91 2.52 -29.26
CA MET A 1 10.68 3.67 -28.36
C MET A 1 11.50 3.45 -27.11
N LYS A 2 12.48 4.30 -26.83
CA LYS A 2 13.47 4.11 -25.76
C LYS A 2 12.79 4.30 -24.39
N ILE A 3 13.21 3.56 -23.37
CA ILE A 3 12.70 3.60 -21.98
C ILE A 3 12.70 5.04 -21.40
N SER A 4 13.62 5.90 -21.86
CA SER A 4 13.72 7.31 -21.47
C SER A 4 12.56 8.20 -21.95
N GLU A 5 11.85 7.83 -23.02
CA GLU A 5 10.67 8.58 -23.50
C GLU A 5 9.40 8.24 -22.70
N LYS A 6 9.31 7.03 -22.12
CA LYS A 6 8.20 6.66 -21.23
C LYS A 6 8.22 7.41 -19.89
N LEU A 7 9.40 7.69 -19.33
CA LEU A 7 9.54 8.39 -18.04
C LEU A 7 9.14 9.88 -18.11
N ASN A 8 9.29 10.51 -19.27
CA ASN A 8 8.93 11.92 -19.44
C ASN A 8 7.41 12.16 -19.61
N ILE A 9 6.64 11.13 -19.95
CA ILE A 9 5.19 11.23 -20.11
C ILE A 9 4.48 11.40 -18.74
N TYR A 10 5.00 10.81 -17.68
CA TYR A 10 4.36 10.78 -16.35
C TYR A 10 4.60 12.05 -15.50
N GLY A 11 5.61 12.87 -15.81
CA GLY A 11 5.88 14.12 -15.10
C GLY A 11 4.94 15.30 -15.46
N ILE A 12 4.13 15.16 -16.50
CA ILE A 12 3.30 16.24 -17.08
C ILE A 12 1.88 16.27 -16.48
N TYR A 13 1.43 15.22 -15.77
CA TYR A 13 0.06 15.10 -15.28
C TYR A 13 -0.06 15.49 -13.81
N PRO A 14 -0.68 16.63 -13.47
CA PRO A 14 -0.87 17.03 -12.07
C PRO A 14 -1.73 16.03 -11.31
N TYR A 15 -1.53 15.94 -9.99
CA TYR A 15 -2.44 15.26 -9.09
C TYR A 15 -3.68 16.11 -8.82
N ILE A 16 -4.78 15.46 -8.41
CA ILE A 16 -6.06 16.14 -8.17
C ILE A 16 -5.90 17.22 -7.09
N ARG A 17 -5.14 17.00 -6.02
CA ARG A 17 -4.87 18.02 -4.99
C ARG A 17 -4.22 19.28 -5.52
N ASP A 18 -3.47 19.19 -6.62
CA ASP A 18 -2.69 20.29 -7.18
C ASP A 18 -3.50 21.11 -8.21
N LEU A 19 -4.71 20.65 -8.58
CA LEU A 19 -5.53 21.27 -9.62
C LEU A 19 -5.91 22.73 -9.32
N LYS A 20 -5.97 23.13 -8.05
CA LYS A 20 -6.21 24.53 -7.66
C LYS A 20 -5.19 25.50 -8.26
N GLN A 21 -3.94 25.06 -8.48
CA GLN A 21 -2.88 25.88 -9.09
C GLN A 21 -3.09 26.10 -10.60
N TYR A 22 -3.99 25.33 -11.21
CA TYR A 22 -4.32 25.39 -12.64
C TYR A 22 -5.68 26.03 -12.92
N LEU A 23 -6.24 26.76 -11.96
CA LEU A 23 -7.52 27.41 -12.12
C LEU A 23 -7.55 28.31 -13.37
N GLY A 24 -8.59 28.16 -14.20
CA GLY A 24 -8.75 28.87 -15.45
C GLY A 24 -7.91 28.33 -16.62
N ARG A 25 -7.04 27.36 -16.38
CA ARG A 25 -6.14 26.75 -17.39
C ARG A 25 -6.64 25.38 -17.83
N GLU A 26 -6.24 24.96 -19.03
CA GLU A 26 -6.42 23.61 -19.51
C GLU A 26 -5.34 22.69 -18.93
N VAL A 27 -5.75 21.49 -18.52
CA VAL A 27 -4.87 20.46 -17.96
C VAL A 27 -5.11 19.12 -18.63
N ASN A 28 -4.09 18.28 -18.61
CA ASN A 28 -4.21 16.85 -18.82
C ASN A 28 -3.99 16.16 -17.49
N ILE A 29 -4.91 15.30 -17.06
CA ILE A 29 -4.76 14.47 -15.88
C ILE A 29 -4.89 12.99 -16.23
N ILE A 30 -4.29 12.13 -15.42
CA ILE A 30 -4.58 10.69 -15.40
C ILE A 30 -5.37 10.44 -14.12
N ALA A 31 -6.57 9.87 -14.27
CA ALA A 31 -7.47 9.64 -13.14
C ALA A 31 -8.32 8.38 -13.36
N LYS A 32 -8.85 7.83 -12.28
CA LYS A 32 -9.81 6.74 -12.29
C LYS A 32 -11.22 7.29 -12.31
N VAL A 33 -12.12 6.69 -13.10
CA VAL A 33 -13.55 6.99 -13.07
C VAL A 33 -14.15 6.44 -11.79
N VAL A 34 -14.53 7.31 -10.87
CA VAL A 34 -15.15 6.96 -9.58
C VAL A 34 -16.68 6.85 -9.72
N SER A 35 -17.27 7.76 -10.48
CA SER A 35 -18.69 7.71 -10.81
C SER A 35 -18.96 8.40 -12.14
N LYS A 36 -20.07 8.00 -12.79
CA LYS A 36 -20.59 8.67 -13.97
C LYS A 36 -22.12 8.71 -13.93
N ARG A 37 -22.70 9.78 -14.49
CA ARG A 37 -24.15 9.94 -14.59
C ARG A 37 -24.49 10.82 -15.80
N LEU A 38 -25.21 10.25 -16.76
CA LEU A 38 -25.79 11.02 -17.87
C LEU A 38 -27.01 11.79 -17.35
N GLN A 39 -27.09 13.07 -17.67
CA GLN A 39 -28.17 13.97 -17.27
C GLN A 39 -28.66 14.83 -18.44
N VAL A 40 -29.83 15.44 -18.25
CA VAL A 40 -30.43 16.38 -19.20
C VAL A 40 -30.55 17.75 -18.52
N SER A 41 -30.06 18.78 -19.17
CA SER A 41 -30.17 20.17 -18.71
C SER A 41 -31.60 20.73 -18.88
N LYS A 42 -31.87 21.90 -18.30
CA LYS A 42 -33.15 22.59 -18.53
C LYS A 42 -33.45 22.86 -20.00
N ASP A 43 -32.41 23.08 -20.81
CA ASP A 43 -32.46 23.33 -22.26
C ASP A 43 -32.48 22.04 -23.09
N GLN A 44 -32.86 20.91 -22.49
CA GLN A 44 -32.94 19.57 -23.13
C GLN A 44 -31.60 19.04 -23.69
N LYS A 45 -30.47 19.62 -23.29
CA LYS A 45 -29.14 19.14 -23.71
C LYS A 45 -28.65 18.07 -22.75
N LYS A 46 -28.20 16.94 -23.30
CA LYS A 46 -27.54 15.89 -22.54
C LYS A 46 -26.13 16.30 -22.14
N PHE A 47 -25.75 16.00 -20.92
CA PHE A 47 -24.39 16.20 -20.41
C PHE A 47 -24.01 15.06 -19.49
N LEU A 48 -22.72 14.76 -19.38
CA LEU A 48 -22.20 13.69 -18.55
C LEU A 48 -21.50 14.29 -17.33
N LEU A 49 -22.02 13.96 -16.15
CA LEU A 49 -21.33 14.22 -14.88
C LEU A 49 -20.44 13.04 -14.56
N LEU A 50 -19.19 13.36 -14.22
CA LEU A 50 -18.16 12.41 -13.86
C LEU A 50 -17.54 12.81 -12.51
N THR A 51 -17.07 11.82 -11.80
CA THR A 51 -16.12 12.03 -10.69
C THR A 51 -14.87 11.25 -11.03
N PHE A 52 -13.76 11.97 -11.10
CA PHE A 52 -12.43 11.38 -11.26
C PHE A 52 -11.70 11.32 -9.93
N GLY A 53 -10.88 10.27 -9.72
CA GLY A 53 -10.11 10.07 -8.50
C GLY A 53 -8.66 9.70 -8.79
N ASP A 54 -7.76 10.13 -7.92
CA ASP A 54 -6.41 9.60 -7.76
C ASP A 54 -6.11 9.44 -6.25
N ARG A 55 -4.90 9.04 -5.86
CA ARG A 55 -4.53 8.85 -4.45
C ARG A 55 -4.64 10.11 -3.59
N THR A 56 -4.77 11.29 -4.20
CA THR A 56 -4.78 12.57 -3.50
C THR A 56 -6.19 13.14 -3.30
N GLY A 57 -7.21 12.54 -3.91
CA GLY A 57 -8.60 12.94 -3.77
C GLY A 57 -9.45 12.71 -5.00
N ASN A 58 -10.62 13.36 -5.03
CA ASN A 58 -11.58 13.30 -6.10
C ASN A 58 -11.87 14.70 -6.65
N VAL A 59 -12.19 14.79 -7.95
CA VAL A 59 -12.61 16.00 -8.64
C VAL A 59 -13.85 15.74 -9.48
N ARG A 60 -14.80 16.64 -9.48
CA ARG A 60 -15.93 16.62 -10.40
C ARG A 60 -15.47 16.99 -11.80
N ALA A 61 -16.12 16.40 -12.82
CA ALA A 61 -15.95 16.80 -14.20
C ALA A 61 -17.29 16.78 -14.94
N VAL A 62 -17.38 17.61 -15.97
CA VAL A 62 -18.57 17.73 -16.80
C VAL A 62 -18.16 17.69 -18.28
N ASP A 63 -18.83 16.82 -19.05
CA ASP A 63 -18.81 16.85 -20.51
C ASP A 63 -20.14 17.37 -21.05
N TRP A 64 -20.07 18.43 -21.86
CA TRP A 64 -21.21 19.06 -22.53
C TRP A 64 -21.32 18.73 -24.00
N TYR A 65 -20.36 18.01 -24.55
CA TYR A 65 -20.18 17.88 -25.99
C TYR A 65 -20.36 16.44 -26.49
N ASN A 66 -19.75 15.47 -25.78
CA ASN A 66 -19.68 14.08 -26.24
C ASN A 66 -20.32 13.13 -25.20
N ALA A 67 -21.29 13.61 -24.42
CA ALA A 67 -21.82 12.96 -23.22
C ALA A 67 -22.30 11.51 -23.44
N GLU A 68 -23.07 11.26 -24.52
CA GLU A 68 -23.61 9.92 -24.83
C GLU A 68 -22.53 8.98 -25.34
N GLU A 69 -21.62 9.47 -26.17
CA GLU A 69 -20.50 8.69 -26.67
C GLU A 69 -19.60 8.25 -25.53
N ILE A 70 -19.17 9.19 -24.68
CA ILE A 70 -18.32 8.91 -23.52
C ILE A 70 -19.04 7.96 -22.55
N ASP A 71 -20.32 8.17 -22.25
CA ASP A 71 -21.08 7.30 -21.37
C ASP A 71 -21.16 5.86 -21.90
N SER A 72 -21.22 5.67 -23.22
CA SER A 72 -21.35 4.35 -23.84
C SER A 72 -20.11 3.46 -23.67
N PHE A 73 -18.88 4.04 -23.73
CA PHE A 73 -17.64 3.25 -23.68
C PHE A 73 -16.96 3.28 -22.31
N LEU A 74 -17.22 4.32 -21.49
CA LEU A 74 -16.56 4.51 -20.22
C LEU A 74 -17.26 3.73 -19.09
N LYS A 75 -16.48 3.06 -18.25
CA LYS A 75 -16.98 2.33 -17.06
C LYS A 75 -16.38 2.89 -15.78
N VAL A 76 -17.12 2.78 -14.67
CA VAL A 76 -16.58 3.02 -13.34
C VAL A 76 -15.42 2.05 -13.11
N GLY A 77 -14.30 2.59 -12.62
CA GLY A 77 -13.06 1.85 -12.46
C GLY A 77 -12.05 2.03 -13.59
N ASP A 78 -12.48 2.45 -14.79
CA ASP A 78 -11.55 2.73 -15.87
C ASP A 78 -10.55 3.82 -15.50
N VAL A 79 -9.29 3.64 -15.91
CA VAL A 79 -8.27 4.69 -15.84
C VAL A 79 -8.24 5.42 -17.15
N VAL A 80 -8.29 6.74 -17.07
CA VAL A 80 -8.38 7.60 -18.24
C VAL A 80 -7.37 8.75 -18.18
N ARG A 81 -6.89 9.18 -19.35
CA ARG A 81 -6.33 10.50 -19.53
C ARG A 81 -7.47 11.45 -19.88
N VAL A 82 -7.58 12.55 -19.15
CA VAL A 82 -8.62 13.55 -19.34
C VAL A 82 -7.99 14.90 -19.63
N LYS A 83 -8.47 15.56 -20.70
CA LYS A 83 -8.13 16.92 -21.05
C LYS A 83 -9.32 17.83 -20.76
N GLY A 84 -9.09 18.92 -20.04
CA GLY A 84 -10.15 19.87 -19.71
C GLY A 84 -9.67 21.09 -18.96
N LYS A 85 -10.56 22.07 -18.85
CA LYS A 85 -10.29 23.34 -18.15
C LYS A 85 -10.70 23.23 -16.68
N VAL A 86 -9.81 23.62 -15.78
CA VAL A 86 -10.09 23.69 -14.34
C VAL A 86 -10.88 24.94 -14.05
N VAL A 87 -12.03 24.81 -13.40
CA VAL A 87 -12.92 25.90 -13.03
C VAL A 87 -13.43 25.72 -11.59
N TYR A 88 -14.02 26.78 -11.02
CA TYR A 88 -14.89 26.67 -9.85
C TYR A 88 -16.35 26.62 -10.31
N PHE A 89 -17.11 25.71 -9.76
CA PHE A 89 -18.55 25.63 -9.88
C PHE A 89 -19.16 25.33 -8.51
N GLU A 90 -20.07 26.19 -8.02
CA GLU A 90 -20.67 26.10 -6.68
C GLU A 90 -19.61 25.88 -5.58
N ASP A 91 -18.59 26.74 -5.57
CA ASP A 91 -17.47 26.72 -4.61
C ASP A 91 -16.63 25.40 -4.58
N ARG A 92 -16.76 24.59 -5.62
CA ARG A 92 -15.98 23.34 -5.77
C ARG A 92 -15.17 23.35 -7.06
N LEU A 93 -13.97 22.77 -6.98
CA LEU A 93 -13.18 22.54 -8.20
C LEU A 93 -13.89 21.54 -9.11
N GLN A 94 -13.89 21.88 -10.40
CA GLN A 94 -14.48 21.06 -11.45
C GLN A 94 -13.59 21.12 -12.70
N ILE A 95 -13.56 20.04 -13.47
CA ILE A 95 -12.97 20.01 -14.80
C ILE A 95 -14.08 20.07 -15.84
N ASN A 96 -14.08 21.12 -16.64
CA ASN A 96 -14.90 21.15 -17.85
C ASN A 96 -14.12 20.45 -18.97
N ILE A 97 -14.60 19.28 -19.39
CA ILE A 97 -13.93 18.45 -20.38
C ILE A 97 -13.90 19.20 -21.72
N SER A 98 -12.77 19.12 -22.42
CA SER A 98 -12.58 19.80 -23.68
C SER A 98 -13.46 19.21 -24.80
N LYS A 99 -13.79 20.01 -25.80
CA LYS A 99 -14.71 19.63 -26.87
C LYS A 99 -14.15 18.56 -27.82
N GLU A 100 -12.83 18.40 -27.82
CA GLU A 100 -12.14 17.46 -28.73
C GLU A 100 -12.57 16.02 -28.47
N THR A 101 -12.68 15.22 -29.51
CA THR A 101 -13.12 13.81 -29.40
C THR A 101 -12.14 12.93 -28.61
N ASP A 102 -10.87 13.33 -28.51
CA ASP A 102 -9.82 12.64 -27.75
C ASP A 102 -9.60 13.22 -26.36
N SER A 103 -10.53 14.05 -25.85
CA SER A 103 -10.46 14.67 -24.54
C SER A 103 -10.52 13.66 -23.38
N ILE A 104 -11.08 12.48 -23.61
CA ILE A 104 -11.00 11.33 -22.68
C ILE A 104 -10.45 10.13 -23.45
N TYR A 105 -9.35 9.59 -22.95
CA TYR A 105 -8.71 8.41 -23.50
C TYR A 105 -8.50 7.36 -22.44
N LYS A 106 -9.02 6.14 -22.68
CA LYS A 106 -8.89 5.01 -21.76
C LYS A 106 -7.49 4.42 -21.81
N LEU A 107 -6.83 4.34 -20.67
CA LEU A 107 -5.50 3.78 -20.51
C LEU A 107 -5.57 2.31 -20.10
N LYS A 108 -4.63 1.51 -20.61
CA LYS A 108 -4.43 0.12 -20.22
C LYS A 108 -3.46 0.03 -19.04
N GLU A 109 -3.53 -1.07 -18.32
CA GLU A 109 -2.56 -1.37 -17.27
C GLU A 109 -1.13 -1.36 -17.84
N GLY A 110 -0.20 -0.69 -17.11
CA GLY A 110 1.16 -0.42 -17.59
C GLY A 110 1.34 0.87 -18.42
N GLU A 111 0.27 1.56 -18.82
CA GLU A 111 0.33 2.87 -19.49
C GLU A 111 0.30 4.05 -18.50
N PHE A 112 0.19 3.77 -17.21
CA PHE A 112 0.22 4.74 -16.11
C PHE A 112 0.94 4.16 -14.89
N PRO A 113 1.50 5.01 -14.00
CA PRO A 113 2.13 4.53 -12.78
C PRO A 113 1.06 4.06 -11.78
N SER A 114 1.19 2.84 -11.26
CA SER A 114 0.24 2.25 -10.29
C SER A 114 0.17 3.05 -8.98
N ASP A 115 1.29 3.68 -8.58
CA ASP A 115 1.38 4.55 -7.40
C ASP A 115 0.57 5.84 -7.52
N ARG A 116 -0.04 6.11 -8.68
CA ARG A 116 -0.98 7.23 -8.84
C ARG A 116 -2.31 6.99 -8.11
N PHE A 117 -2.68 5.73 -7.89
CA PHE A 117 -3.97 5.35 -7.33
C PHE A 117 -3.88 4.69 -5.95
N VAL A 118 -2.68 4.34 -5.53
CA VAL A 118 -2.39 3.77 -4.22
C VAL A 118 -1.37 4.65 -3.51
N GLU A 119 -1.59 4.92 -2.24
CA GLU A 119 -0.64 5.64 -1.41
C GLU A 119 0.72 4.93 -1.39
N LYS A 120 1.77 5.69 -1.16
CA LYS A 120 3.14 5.20 -1.01
C LYS A 120 3.67 5.67 0.33
N THR A 121 4.56 4.90 0.96
CA THR A 121 5.26 5.36 2.17
C THR A 121 5.87 6.75 1.96
N GLU A 122 5.82 7.58 2.98
CA GLU A 122 6.44 8.91 2.98
C GLU A 122 7.98 8.82 3.07
N ARG A 123 8.50 7.65 3.52
CA ARG A 123 9.93 7.39 3.60
C ARG A 123 10.50 6.98 2.24
N ASP A 124 11.78 7.25 2.04
CA ASP A 124 12.50 6.76 0.85
C ASP A 124 12.64 5.23 0.89
N ILE A 125 12.02 4.55 -0.08
CA ILE A 125 11.95 3.09 -0.13
C ILE A 125 13.35 2.46 -0.31
N ASP A 126 14.23 3.10 -1.07
CA ASP A 126 15.57 2.59 -1.29
C ASP A 126 16.41 2.69 -0.02
N SER A 127 16.25 3.76 0.74
CA SER A 127 16.83 3.91 2.08
C SER A 127 16.30 2.87 3.06
N LEU A 128 14.98 2.61 3.08
CA LEU A 128 14.38 1.55 3.90
C LEU A 128 14.96 0.19 3.58
N PHE A 129 15.10 -0.14 2.30
CA PHE A 129 15.66 -1.41 1.86
C PHE A 129 17.14 -1.55 2.24
N ALA A 130 17.92 -0.47 2.09
CA ALA A 130 19.32 -0.44 2.53
C ALA A 130 19.45 -0.63 4.05
N GLU A 131 18.54 -0.02 4.86
CA GLU A 131 18.50 -0.24 6.30
C GLU A 131 18.17 -1.70 6.65
N ALA A 132 17.20 -2.32 5.96
CA ALA A 132 16.86 -3.72 6.16
C ALA A 132 18.05 -4.63 5.84
N LEU A 133 18.74 -4.40 4.73
CA LEU A 133 19.95 -5.14 4.37
C LEU A 133 21.10 -4.94 5.37
N LYS A 134 21.27 -3.74 5.94
CA LYS A 134 22.23 -3.52 7.03
C LYS A 134 21.90 -4.40 8.24
N LEU A 135 20.62 -4.49 8.62
CA LEU A 135 20.19 -5.34 9.72
C LEU A 135 20.38 -6.83 9.41
N VAL A 136 20.03 -7.29 8.21
CA VAL A 136 20.31 -8.66 7.72
C VAL A 136 21.80 -8.98 7.88
N ASN A 137 22.69 -8.09 7.46
CA ASN A 137 24.15 -8.31 7.52
C ASN A 137 24.70 -8.35 8.96
N THR A 138 23.91 -8.07 9.98
CA THR A 138 24.30 -8.27 11.40
C THR A 138 24.05 -9.70 11.92
N ILE A 139 23.35 -10.53 11.16
CA ILE A 139 23.10 -11.95 11.47
C ILE A 139 24.44 -12.69 11.43
N LYS A 140 24.75 -13.45 12.49
CA LYS A 140 26.01 -14.16 12.67
C LYS A 140 25.95 -15.60 12.18
N ASP A 141 24.77 -16.24 12.31
CA ASP A 141 24.54 -17.59 11.79
C ASP A 141 24.61 -17.55 10.26
N LYS A 142 25.55 -18.31 9.71
CA LYS A 142 25.85 -18.27 8.26
C LYS A 142 24.70 -18.74 7.39
N ASP A 143 23.94 -19.74 7.84
CA ASP A 143 22.83 -20.32 7.09
C ASP A 143 21.65 -19.35 7.09
N ILE A 144 21.31 -18.77 8.25
CA ILE A 144 20.23 -17.78 8.39
C ILE A 144 20.57 -16.50 7.65
N LEU A 145 21.82 -16.02 7.74
CA LEU A 145 22.30 -14.85 6.98
C LEU A 145 22.14 -15.09 5.46
N ASN A 146 22.68 -16.22 4.98
CA ASN A 146 22.66 -16.54 3.55
C ASN A 146 21.22 -16.64 3.02
N LEU A 147 20.34 -17.32 3.76
CA LEU A 147 18.93 -17.47 3.42
C LEU A 147 18.23 -16.10 3.36
N THR A 148 18.26 -15.35 4.46
CA THR A 148 17.55 -14.07 4.59
C THR A 148 18.04 -13.06 3.55
N ARG A 149 19.37 -12.96 3.37
CA ARG A 149 19.98 -12.07 2.38
C ARG A 149 19.57 -12.44 0.95
N THR A 150 19.59 -13.75 0.62
CA THR A 150 19.22 -14.22 -0.72
C THR A 150 17.75 -13.94 -1.01
N ILE A 151 16.86 -14.15 -0.06
CA ILE A 151 15.43 -13.81 -0.21
C ILE A 151 15.28 -12.31 -0.48
N PHE A 152 15.87 -11.44 0.35
CA PHE A 152 15.76 -9.99 0.21
C PHE A 152 16.28 -9.51 -1.15
N LEU A 153 17.45 -9.95 -1.58
CA LEU A 153 18.05 -9.53 -2.85
C LEU A 153 17.28 -10.09 -4.06
N SER A 154 16.77 -11.32 -3.98
CA SER A 154 16.02 -11.92 -5.07
C SER A 154 14.63 -11.35 -5.25
N LEU A 155 14.00 -10.86 -4.19
CA LEU A 155 12.63 -10.36 -4.15
C LEU A 155 12.58 -8.84 -3.85
N GLU A 156 13.69 -8.12 -4.10
CA GLU A 156 13.81 -6.69 -3.81
C GLU A 156 12.66 -5.87 -4.39
N LYS A 157 12.34 -6.10 -5.66
CA LYS A 157 11.29 -5.36 -6.37
C LYS A 157 9.92 -5.59 -5.74
N GLU A 158 9.60 -6.85 -5.47
CA GLU A 158 8.32 -7.26 -4.88
C GLU A 158 8.19 -6.71 -3.45
N ILE A 159 9.23 -6.81 -2.62
CA ILE A 159 9.26 -6.29 -1.25
C ILE A 159 9.06 -4.77 -1.24
N LYS A 160 9.73 -4.03 -2.12
CA LYS A 160 9.60 -2.58 -2.24
C LYS A 160 8.22 -2.12 -2.72
N GLN A 161 7.52 -2.94 -3.48
CA GLN A 161 6.21 -2.60 -4.05
C GLN A 161 5.03 -3.09 -3.19
N SER A 162 5.26 -4.05 -2.29
CA SER A 162 4.17 -4.68 -1.54
C SER A 162 3.62 -3.79 -0.43
N PRO A 163 2.28 -3.72 -0.30
CA PRO A 163 1.63 -3.21 0.90
C PRO A 163 1.70 -4.24 2.02
N ALA A 164 1.53 -3.81 3.29
CA ALA A 164 1.37 -4.72 4.42
C ALA A 164 -0.09 -5.12 4.69
N GLY A 165 -1.05 -4.50 4.03
CA GLY A 165 -2.47 -4.82 4.18
C GLY A 165 -3.31 -4.12 3.11
N MET A 166 -4.65 -4.37 3.12
CA MET A 166 -5.57 -3.80 2.14
C MET A 166 -6.19 -2.46 2.56
N ARG A 167 -6.52 -2.28 3.82
CA ARG A 167 -7.33 -1.14 4.30
C ARG A 167 -6.91 -0.60 5.67
N VAL A 168 -6.10 -1.35 6.40
CA VAL A 168 -5.69 -1.02 7.76
C VAL A 168 -4.21 -0.64 7.74
N HIS A 169 -3.51 -0.59 8.82
CA HIS A 169 -2.11 -0.19 8.93
C HIS A 169 -1.24 -0.58 7.71
N HIS A 170 -0.36 0.34 7.29
CA HIS A 170 0.60 0.16 6.18
C HIS A 170 -0.02 -0.29 4.83
N ALA A 171 -1.30 0.06 4.56
CA ALA A 171 -2.01 -0.26 3.31
C ALA A 171 -1.56 0.66 2.15
N TYR A 172 -0.25 0.69 1.87
CA TYR A 172 0.37 1.52 0.84
C TYR A 172 1.63 0.84 0.27
N ILE A 173 2.09 1.28 -0.89
CA ILE A 173 3.31 0.78 -1.53
C ILE A 173 4.52 1.03 -0.62
N GLY A 174 5.30 -0.02 -0.37
CA GLY A 174 6.42 -0.01 0.57
C GLY A 174 6.02 -0.27 2.02
N GLY A 175 4.72 -0.45 2.30
CA GLY A 175 4.20 -0.69 3.64
C GLY A 175 4.73 -1.97 4.26
N LEU A 176 4.85 -3.06 3.48
CA LEU A 176 5.45 -4.31 3.94
C LEU A 176 6.88 -4.12 4.45
N LEU A 177 7.71 -3.45 3.66
CA LEU A 177 9.11 -3.20 4.01
C LEU A 177 9.24 -2.33 5.26
N GLU A 178 8.44 -1.26 5.33
CA GLU A 178 8.46 -0.33 6.47
C GLU A 178 8.03 -1.02 7.76
N HIS A 179 6.93 -1.79 7.71
CA HIS A 179 6.45 -2.61 8.83
C HIS A 179 7.49 -3.64 9.29
N SER A 180 7.94 -4.51 8.38
CA SER A 180 8.90 -5.57 8.71
C SER A 180 10.21 -5.03 9.27
N LEU A 181 10.70 -3.90 8.75
CA LEU A 181 11.90 -3.24 9.27
C LEU A 181 11.67 -2.67 10.67
N THR A 182 10.52 -2.06 10.93
CA THR A 182 10.17 -1.52 12.25
C THR A 182 10.08 -2.65 13.27
N VAL A 183 9.34 -3.72 12.95
CA VAL A 183 9.24 -4.92 13.80
C VAL A 183 10.62 -5.50 14.08
N ALA A 184 11.47 -5.65 13.05
CA ALA A 184 12.81 -6.21 13.21
C ALA A 184 13.73 -5.36 14.10
N LYS A 185 13.69 -4.03 13.98
CA LYS A 185 14.49 -3.13 14.84
C LYS A 185 14.06 -3.19 16.30
N ILE A 186 12.76 -3.21 16.56
CA ILE A 186 12.22 -3.29 17.92
C ILE A 186 12.52 -4.66 18.51
N ALA A 187 12.29 -5.74 17.76
CA ALA A 187 12.55 -7.11 18.20
C ALA A 187 14.05 -7.36 18.46
N ASP A 188 14.94 -6.81 17.61
CA ASP A 188 16.40 -6.80 17.84
C ASP A 188 16.77 -6.11 19.15
N TYR A 189 16.13 -4.98 19.46
CA TYR A 189 16.37 -4.28 20.73
C TYR A 189 15.86 -5.10 21.92
N VAL A 190 14.67 -5.67 21.85
CA VAL A 190 14.05 -6.49 22.89
C VAL A 190 14.87 -7.76 23.14
N SER A 191 15.45 -8.37 22.11
CA SER A 191 16.26 -9.59 22.24
C SER A 191 17.44 -9.44 23.22
N LYS A 192 17.94 -8.22 23.47
CA LYS A 192 19.06 -7.96 24.37
C LYS A 192 18.74 -8.18 25.85
N PHE A 193 17.47 -8.27 26.21
CA PHE A 193 17.01 -8.45 27.59
C PHE A 193 16.77 -9.92 27.96
N TYR A 194 16.86 -10.83 26.96
CA TYR A 194 16.53 -12.24 27.15
C TYR A 194 17.64 -13.14 26.55
N ASN A 195 17.75 -14.36 27.06
CA ASN A 195 18.63 -15.37 26.49
C ASN A 195 17.91 -16.09 25.36
N VAL A 196 18.00 -15.54 24.14
CA VAL A 196 17.27 -15.96 22.94
C VAL A 196 18.19 -15.96 21.71
N ASP A 197 17.80 -16.67 20.66
CA ASP A 197 18.51 -16.60 19.38
C ASP A 197 18.12 -15.32 18.62
N ARG A 198 18.97 -14.28 18.79
CA ARG A 198 18.79 -12.99 18.12
C ARG A 198 18.71 -13.11 16.61
N ASP A 199 19.47 -14.00 16.01
CA ASP A 199 19.55 -14.14 14.56
C ASP A 199 18.23 -14.68 13.98
N LEU A 200 17.59 -15.62 14.70
CA LEU A 200 16.23 -16.07 14.38
C LEU A 200 15.18 -14.97 14.54
N ILE A 201 15.31 -14.14 15.59
CA ILE A 201 14.39 -13.02 15.82
C ILE A 201 14.48 -12.01 14.67
N VAL A 202 15.69 -11.60 14.30
CA VAL A 202 15.89 -10.61 13.21
C VAL A 202 15.40 -11.16 11.87
N ALA A 203 15.76 -12.41 11.54
CA ALA A 203 15.31 -13.05 10.31
C ALA A 203 13.78 -13.24 10.30
N GLY A 204 13.23 -13.75 11.41
CA GLY A 204 11.80 -13.96 11.58
C GLY A 204 11.00 -12.67 11.46
N ALA A 205 11.44 -11.61 12.14
CA ALA A 205 10.79 -10.30 12.07
C ALA A 205 10.83 -9.66 10.67
N LEU A 206 11.92 -9.86 9.92
CA LEU A 206 12.02 -9.37 8.54
C LEU A 206 11.19 -10.21 7.55
N LEU A 207 10.93 -11.48 7.85
CA LEU A 207 10.31 -12.44 6.93
C LEU A 207 8.90 -12.87 7.34
N HIS A 208 8.37 -12.48 8.53
CA HIS A 208 7.10 -12.98 9.03
C HIS A 208 5.94 -12.77 8.05
N ASP A 209 5.98 -11.67 7.36
CA ASP A 209 4.95 -11.21 6.41
C ASP A 209 5.37 -11.35 4.94
N ILE A 210 6.49 -11.99 4.63
CA ILE A 210 7.05 -12.04 3.25
C ILE A 210 6.05 -12.60 2.23
N GLY A 211 5.12 -13.45 2.64
CA GLY A 211 4.07 -13.99 1.77
C GLY A 211 3.14 -12.94 1.17
N LYS A 212 3.04 -11.75 1.77
CA LYS A 212 2.21 -10.64 1.29
C LYS A 212 2.65 -10.14 -0.09
N ILE A 213 3.90 -10.36 -0.51
CA ILE A 213 4.36 -10.06 -1.88
C ILE A 213 3.63 -10.84 -2.98
N ARG A 214 3.01 -11.97 -2.63
CA ARG A 214 2.20 -12.80 -3.53
C ARG A 214 0.72 -12.82 -3.14
N GLU A 215 0.39 -12.54 -1.88
CA GLU A 215 -0.98 -12.39 -1.42
C GLU A 215 -1.64 -11.16 -2.03
N TYR A 216 -0.92 -10.04 -2.11
CA TYR A 216 -1.47 -8.78 -2.63
C TYR A 216 -0.87 -8.40 -3.98
N LYS A 217 -1.68 -7.70 -4.77
CA LYS A 217 -1.25 -6.98 -5.97
C LYS A 217 -1.76 -5.54 -5.90
N VAL A 218 -0.95 -4.62 -6.36
CA VAL A 218 -1.32 -3.22 -6.51
C VAL A 218 -1.84 -3.00 -7.92
N THR A 219 -3.07 -2.51 -8.04
CA THR A 219 -3.75 -2.21 -9.30
C THR A 219 -4.23 -0.76 -9.33
N SER A 220 -4.76 -0.33 -10.46
CA SER A 220 -5.44 0.98 -10.56
C SER A 220 -6.70 1.07 -9.68
N MET A 221 -7.26 -0.05 -9.27
CA MET A 221 -8.41 -0.10 -8.38
C MET A 221 -8.04 0.00 -6.90
N GLY A 222 -6.76 -0.11 -6.58
CA GLY A 222 -6.23 -0.16 -5.23
C GLY A 222 -5.41 -1.43 -4.98
N ILE A 223 -5.41 -1.87 -3.74
CA ILE A 223 -4.78 -3.12 -3.31
C ILE A 223 -5.84 -4.22 -3.38
N GLU A 224 -5.53 -5.28 -4.12
CA GLU A 224 -6.41 -6.44 -4.30
C GLU A 224 -5.71 -7.71 -3.81
N VAL A 225 -6.50 -8.68 -3.30
CA VAL A 225 -5.99 -10.02 -3.01
C VAL A 225 -5.87 -10.81 -4.30
N THR A 226 -4.78 -11.54 -4.47
CA THR A 226 -4.59 -12.45 -5.61
C THR A 226 -5.37 -13.75 -5.39
N THR A 227 -5.59 -14.54 -6.45
CA THR A 227 -6.19 -15.89 -6.30
C THR A 227 -5.36 -16.77 -5.37
N GLU A 228 -4.02 -16.67 -5.43
CA GLU A 228 -3.15 -17.41 -4.52
C GLU A 228 -3.31 -16.93 -3.07
N GLY A 229 -3.41 -15.62 -2.88
CA GLY A 229 -3.67 -15.01 -1.57
C GLY A 229 -4.98 -15.47 -0.94
N GLU A 230 -6.07 -15.47 -1.71
CA GLU A 230 -7.39 -15.92 -1.22
C GLU A 230 -7.40 -17.41 -0.83
N LEU A 231 -6.66 -18.25 -1.55
CA LEU A 231 -6.67 -19.70 -1.33
C LEU A 231 -5.68 -20.17 -0.25
N LYS A 232 -4.57 -19.46 -0.05
CA LYS A 232 -3.49 -19.89 0.85
C LYS A 232 -3.23 -18.94 2.03
N GLY A 233 -3.42 -17.63 1.82
CA GLY A 233 -3.02 -16.60 2.78
C GLY A 233 -1.50 -16.44 2.85
N HIS A 234 -1.05 -15.26 3.34
CA HIS A 234 0.38 -14.90 3.38
C HIS A 234 1.24 -15.81 4.27
N ILE A 235 0.67 -16.39 5.33
CA ILE A 235 1.42 -17.29 6.23
C ILE A 235 1.93 -18.52 5.46
N VAL A 236 1.03 -19.21 4.76
CA VAL A 236 1.39 -20.40 3.98
C VAL A 236 2.34 -20.03 2.85
N ILE A 237 2.05 -18.95 2.13
CA ILE A 237 2.90 -18.46 1.04
C ILE A 237 4.30 -18.08 1.58
N GLY A 238 4.38 -17.44 2.75
CA GLY A 238 5.65 -17.07 3.41
C GLY A 238 6.51 -18.28 3.76
N ILE A 239 5.90 -19.33 4.31
CA ILE A 239 6.57 -20.60 4.59
C ILE A 239 7.08 -21.24 3.29
N GLU A 240 6.25 -21.28 2.22
CA GLU A 240 6.65 -21.81 0.91
C GLU A 240 7.85 -21.06 0.32
N ILE A 241 7.87 -19.71 0.44
CA ILE A 241 8.99 -18.88 0.00
C ILE A 241 10.26 -19.25 0.75
N VAL A 242 10.23 -19.23 2.10
CA VAL A 242 11.40 -19.51 2.93
C VAL A 242 11.93 -20.91 2.66
N ARG A 243 11.05 -21.91 2.65
CA ARG A 243 11.41 -23.32 2.37
C ARG A 243 12.01 -23.47 0.98
N GLY A 244 11.40 -22.90 -0.05
CA GLY A 244 11.90 -23.01 -1.42
C GLY A 244 13.28 -22.36 -1.62
N PHE A 245 13.60 -21.30 -0.90
CA PHE A 245 14.95 -20.71 -0.89
C PHE A 245 15.94 -21.58 -0.09
N ALA A 246 15.54 -22.10 1.09
CA ALA A 246 16.39 -22.99 1.89
C ALA A 246 16.77 -24.25 1.12
N GLU A 247 15.84 -24.88 0.40
CA GLU A 247 16.09 -26.06 -0.44
C GLU A 247 17.06 -25.75 -1.60
N ARG A 248 16.86 -24.63 -2.31
CA ARG A 248 17.77 -24.17 -3.38
C ARG A 248 19.19 -23.93 -2.87
N LEU A 249 19.32 -23.36 -1.69
CA LEU A 249 20.60 -23.11 -1.02
C LEU A 249 21.17 -24.34 -0.32
N ARG A 250 20.43 -25.47 -0.30
CA ARG A 250 20.77 -26.72 0.38
C ARG A 250 21.00 -26.56 1.88
N ILE A 251 20.29 -25.60 2.49
CA ILE A 251 20.32 -25.36 3.93
C ILE A 251 19.37 -26.36 4.60
N LYS A 252 19.92 -27.21 5.47
CA LYS A 252 19.18 -28.24 6.22
C LYS A 252 19.53 -28.13 7.69
N THR A 253 18.95 -27.13 8.35
CA THR A 253 19.15 -26.93 9.79
C THR A 253 17.80 -26.91 10.50
N GLU A 254 17.80 -27.25 11.79
CA GLU A 254 16.62 -27.16 12.65
C GLU A 254 16.12 -25.69 12.77
N LYS A 255 17.01 -24.71 12.59
CA LYS A 255 16.67 -23.29 12.61
C LYS A 255 15.69 -22.89 11.48
N ILE A 256 15.66 -23.60 10.36
CA ILE A 256 14.67 -23.36 9.30
C ILE A 256 13.26 -23.65 9.84
N ILE A 257 13.08 -24.75 10.55
CA ILE A 257 11.78 -25.10 11.16
C ILE A 257 11.38 -24.03 12.20
N GLN A 258 12.34 -23.53 12.97
CA GLN A 258 12.08 -22.47 13.95
C GLN A 258 11.71 -21.13 13.26
N LEU A 259 12.36 -20.78 12.15
CA LEU A 259 12.03 -19.61 11.36
C LEU A 259 10.62 -19.74 10.74
N GLU A 260 10.29 -20.92 10.18
CA GLU A 260 8.95 -21.22 9.68
C GLU A 260 7.91 -21.16 10.82
N HIS A 261 8.28 -21.61 12.03
CA HIS A 261 7.41 -21.50 13.20
C HIS A 261 7.13 -20.04 13.57
N ILE A 262 8.12 -19.15 13.50
CA ILE A 262 7.91 -17.70 13.71
C ILE A 262 6.88 -17.18 12.69
N ILE A 263 7.02 -17.54 11.40
CA ILE A 263 6.07 -17.15 10.35
C ILE A 263 4.68 -17.73 10.62
N ALA A 264 4.60 -19.00 11.02
CA ALA A 264 3.33 -19.69 11.27
C ALA A 264 2.57 -19.13 12.48
N SER A 265 3.26 -18.51 13.44
CA SER A 265 2.68 -18.13 14.73
C SER A 265 2.69 -16.62 15.02
N HIS A 266 3.11 -15.77 14.07
CA HIS A 266 3.30 -14.34 14.36
C HIS A 266 1.99 -13.59 14.71
N HIS A 267 0.82 -14.03 14.26
CA HIS A 267 -0.45 -13.47 14.72
C HIS A 267 -0.81 -13.86 16.17
N GLY A 268 -0.13 -14.82 16.76
CA GLY A 268 -0.23 -15.22 18.17
C GLY A 268 -1.40 -16.12 18.50
N GLU A 269 -2.61 -15.76 18.12
CA GLU A 269 -3.84 -16.47 18.42
C GLU A 269 -4.44 -17.12 17.18
N MET A 270 -5.08 -18.30 17.36
CA MET A 270 -5.78 -18.99 16.27
C MET A 270 -6.95 -18.18 15.73
N GLU A 271 -7.62 -17.41 16.58
CA GLU A 271 -8.73 -16.51 16.21
C GLU A 271 -8.25 -15.38 15.28
N HIS A 272 -6.97 -15.05 15.32
CA HIS A 272 -6.33 -14.05 14.44
C HIS A 272 -5.71 -14.68 13.18
N GLY A 273 -5.93 -15.97 12.95
CA GLY A 273 -5.48 -16.67 11.75
C GLY A 273 -4.11 -17.36 11.86
N SER A 274 -3.48 -17.39 13.06
CA SER A 274 -2.28 -18.22 13.26
C SER A 274 -2.65 -19.70 13.21
N PRO A 275 -2.02 -20.53 12.35
CA PRO A 275 -2.25 -21.97 12.36
C PRO A 275 -1.74 -22.66 13.63
N VAL A 276 -0.80 -22.04 14.34
CA VAL A 276 -0.25 -22.52 15.63
C VAL A 276 0.06 -21.35 16.55
N LEU A 277 0.04 -21.58 17.86
CA LEU A 277 0.47 -20.60 18.86
C LEU A 277 2.01 -20.49 18.89
N PRO A 278 2.59 -19.32 19.26
CA PRO A 278 4.03 -19.18 19.51
C PRO A 278 4.51 -20.15 20.60
N LYS A 279 5.47 -21.02 20.25
CA LYS A 279 6.02 -22.04 21.16
C LYS A 279 7.50 -21.85 21.48
N THR A 280 8.12 -20.79 20.94
CA THR A 280 9.49 -20.41 21.27
C THR A 280 9.53 -18.97 21.76
N PRO A 281 10.51 -18.58 22.58
CA PRO A 281 10.67 -17.19 23.01
C PRO A 281 10.83 -16.23 21.83
N GLU A 282 11.53 -16.65 20.78
CA GLU A 282 11.76 -15.87 19.57
C GLU A 282 10.43 -15.57 18.85
N ALA A 283 9.59 -16.59 18.67
CA ALA A 283 8.26 -16.43 18.06
C ALA A 283 7.36 -15.53 18.92
N MET A 284 7.42 -15.66 20.24
CA MET A 284 6.66 -14.82 21.16
C MET A 284 7.08 -13.35 21.08
N ILE A 285 8.40 -13.07 20.99
CA ILE A 285 8.91 -11.70 20.84
C ILE A 285 8.42 -11.11 19.52
N VAL A 286 8.55 -11.83 18.40
CA VAL A 286 8.11 -11.34 17.09
C VAL A 286 6.62 -11.07 17.10
N HIS A 287 5.80 -11.98 17.62
CA HIS A 287 4.35 -11.80 17.77
C HIS A 287 3.98 -10.51 18.53
N PHE A 288 4.54 -10.30 19.71
CA PHE A 288 4.17 -9.11 20.48
C PHE A 288 4.64 -7.81 19.85
N VAL A 289 5.79 -7.80 19.20
CA VAL A 289 6.32 -6.61 18.53
C VAL A 289 5.50 -6.30 17.28
N GLU A 290 5.13 -7.32 16.47
CA GLU A 290 4.24 -7.18 15.31
C GLU A 290 2.89 -6.60 15.74
N ASN A 291 2.25 -7.21 16.72
CA ASN A 291 0.94 -6.79 17.23
C ASN A 291 0.99 -5.36 17.81
N MET A 292 2.08 -4.98 18.46
CA MET A 292 2.30 -3.61 18.94
C MET A 292 2.41 -2.63 17.78
N ASP A 293 3.26 -2.91 16.79
CA ASP A 293 3.45 -2.02 15.63
C ASP A 293 2.15 -1.82 14.86
N SER A 294 1.43 -2.91 14.54
CA SER A 294 0.12 -2.87 13.88
C SER A 294 -0.89 -1.99 14.60
N LYS A 295 -0.99 -2.14 15.93
CA LYS A 295 -1.93 -1.35 16.74
C LYS A 295 -1.53 0.10 16.82
N ILE A 296 -0.25 0.42 17.05
CA ILE A 296 0.26 1.79 17.10
C ILE A 296 0.05 2.48 15.74
N ALA A 297 0.39 1.82 14.64
CA ALA A 297 0.15 2.35 13.30
C ALA A 297 -1.35 2.68 13.09
N ARG A 298 -2.27 1.84 13.60
CA ARG A 298 -3.71 2.11 13.56
C ARG A 298 -4.10 3.32 14.41
N PHE A 299 -3.53 3.48 15.62
CA PHE A 299 -3.74 4.68 16.43
C PHE A 299 -3.29 5.94 15.70
N MET A 300 -2.10 5.92 15.10
CA MET A 300 -1.56 7.07 14.36
C MET A 300 -2.39 7.42 13.13
N ASP A 301 -2.90 6.42 12.39
CA ASP A 301 -3.80 6.62 11.25
C ASP A 301 -5.12 7.29 11.67
N ILE A 302 -5.71 6.85 12.79
CA ILE A 302 -6.93 7.47 13.33
C ILE A 302 -6.66 8.92 13.73
N ILE A 303 -5.57 9.19 14.44
CA ILE A 303 -5.20 10.55 14.85
C ILE A 303 -4.98 11.45 13.63
N LYS A 304 -4.26 10.97 12.60
CA LYS A 304 -3.99 11.73 11.36
C LYS A 304 -5.26 12.08 10.57
N LYS A 305 -6.27 11.21 10.60
CA LYS A 305 -7.54 11.37 9.86
C LYS A 305 -8.63 12.10 10.64
N SER A 306 -8.44 12.31 11.92
CA SER A 306 -9.43 12.97 12.78
C SER A 306 -9.42 14.48 12.59
N GLU A 307 -10.59 15.12 12.81
CA GLU A 307 -10.76 16.55 12.79
C GLU A 307 -10.12 17.20 14.04
N ASP A 308 -9.55 18.39 13.87
CA ASP A 308 -8.73 19.07 14.90
C ASP A 308 -9.52 19.51 16.15
N ASP A 309 -10.85 19.52 16.09
CA ASP A 309 -11.74 20.02 17.16
C ASP A 309 -12.31 18.90 18.05
N LYS A 310 -12.02 17.63 17.74
CA LYS A 310 -12.53 16.49 18.52
C LYS A 310 -11.51 16.02 19.54
N GLU A 311 -11.96 15.78 20.77
CA GLU A 311 -11.14 15.17 21.84
C GLU A 311 -11.01 13.66 21.69
N TRP A 312 -12.01 12.99 21.10
CA TRP A 312 -12.10 11.55 20.92
C TRP A 312 -12.47 11.18 19.49
N SER A 313 -11.86 10.11 18.99
CA SER A 313 -12.24 9.52 17.70
C SER A 313 -13.63 8.87 17.76
N GLU A 314 -14.18 8.52 16.61
CA GLU A 314 -15.23 7.51 16.52
C GLU A 314 -14.72 6.15 17.05
N TYR A 315 -15.67 5.26 17.39
CA TYR A 315 -15.31 3.89 17.83
C TYR A 315 -14.67 3.10 16.69
N ASP A 316 -13.43 2.64 16.91
CA ASP A 316 -12.73 1.78 15.96
C ASP A 316 -12.96 0.31 16.30
N LYS A 317 -13.56 -0.45 15.38
CA LYS A 317 -13.91 -1.85 15.57
C LYS A 317 -12.67 -2.75 15.69
N ASN A 318 -11.58 -2.42 14.99
CA ASN A 318 -10.35 -3.22 15.00
C ASN A 318 -9.57 -3.05 16.30
N LEU A 319 -9.62 -1.84 16.89
CA LEU A 319 -9.03 -1.59 18.22
C LEU A 319 -9.99 -1.93 19.38
N GLY A 320 -11.29 -2.09 19.10
CA GLY A 320 -12.32 -2.30 20.12
C GLY A 320 -12.52 -1.11 21.06
N ARG A 321 -12.15 0.11 20.63
CA ARG A 321 -12.17 1.31 21.47
C ARG A 321 -12.18 2.61 20.68
N ARG A 322 -12.41 3.72 21.40
CA ARG A 322 -12.16 5.08 20.90
C ARG A 322 -10.71 5.48 21.22
N VAL A 323 -10.14 6.33 20.38
CA VAL A 323 -8.80 6.89 20.56
C VAL A 323 -8.90 8.31 21.08
N PHE A 324 -8.11 8.64 22.10
CA PHE A 324 -7.95 10.00 22.58
C PHE A 324 -7.11 10.81 21.58
N LEU A 325 -7.69 11.88 21.06
CA LEU A 325 -7.06 12.77 20.09
C LEU A 325 -6.45 13.92 20.88
N ARG A 326 -5.13 13.98 20.97
CA ARG A 326 -4.44 15.09 21.63
C ARG A 326 -4.72 16.38 20.87
N ASN A 327 -5.45 17.29 21.48
CA ASN A 327 -5.61 18.65 20.95
C ASN A 327 -4.21 19.29 20.84
N GLY A 328 -3.76 19.59 19.63
CA GLY A 328 -2.59 20.43 19.38
C GLY A 328 -1.25 19.76 19.09
N SER A 329 -1.20 18.50 18.68
CA SER A 329 0.06 17.90 18.19
C SER A 329 -0.01 17.56 16.69
N LYS A 330 -0.32 18.55 15.85
CA LYS A 330 0.29 18.60 14.52
C LYS A 330 1.67 19.22 14.76
N GLY A 331 2.71 18.37 14.78
CA GLY A 331 4.07 18.78 15.07
C GLY A 331 4.55 19.91 14.15
N ASP A 332 5.31 20.80 14.74
CA ASP A 332 6.17 21.75 14.09
C ASP A 332 7.19 21.05 13.17
#